data_c1f02d65b1ba0cd6bd061c88a6f86a23
#
_entry.id   c1f02d65b1ba0cd6bd061c88a6f86a23
#
_cell.length_a   1.000
_cell.length_b   1.000
_cell.length_c   1.000
_cell.angle_alpha   90.00
_cell.angle_beta   90.00
_cell.angle_gamma   90.00
#
_symmetry.space_group_name_H-M   'P 1'
#
loop_
_entity.id
_entity.type
_entity.pdbx_description
1 polymer ?
#
loop_
_entity_poly.entity_id
_entity_poly.type
_entity_poly.pdbx_seq_one_letter_code
_entity_poly.pdbx_strand_id
1 'polypeptide(L)'
;INAWCHDTPIIHRCFGAMADYTELLLPNNILTEGGFVDMLNHTDFITDADYRSPELIGWLYQFYISERKDEVFAKKGKFEADEIPAATQIFTPNWIVKYMVQNTVGRIYLDNNPYETQLQKKWQYLVEPSEKPSANSALKYDQLTDLRVADLACGSGHILNECFDLLYDLYIAEGYGRGEAIENIFRHNLT
;
A
#
# COMPACT_ATOMS: atom_id res chain seq x y z
N ILE A 1 -6.22 -6.35 24.84
CA ILE A 1 -6.07 -5.59 23.60
C ILE A 1 -6.06 -4.10 23.91
N ASN A 2 -7.07 -3.54 24.60
CA ASN A 2 -7.10 -2.10 24.95
C ASN A 2 -5.85 -1.65 25.69
N ALA A 3 -5.43 -2.36 26.74
CA ALA A 3 -4.22 -2.02 27.50
C ALA A 3 -2.99 -2.00 26.57
N TRP A 4 -2.84 -2.97 25.70
CA TRP A 4 -1.74 -3.04 24.75
C TRP A 4 -1.77 -1.90 23.73
N CYS A 5 -2.95 -1.53 23.22
CA CYS A 5 -3.11 -0.38 22.33
C CYS A 5 -2.76 0.94 23.01
N HIS A 6 -3.10 1.09 24.29
CA HIS A 6 -2.73 2.28 25.08
C HIS A 6 -1.23 2.35 25.35
N ASP A 7 -0.61 1.22 25.67
CA ASP A 7 0.80 1.13 26.05
C ASP A 7 1.76 1.15 24.85
N THR A 8 1.24 0.97 23.63
CA THR A 8 2.05 0.96 22.41
C THR A 8 1.88 2.28 21.64
N PRO A 9 2.83 3.23 21.74
CA PRO A 9 2.65 4.60 21.22
C PRO A 9 2.33 4.67 19.72
N ILE A 10 2.87 3.75 18.91
CA ILE A 10 2.62 3.74 17.48
C ILE A 10 1.17 3.32 17.17
N ILE A 11 0.65 2.31 17.89
CA ILE A 11 -0.71 1.84 17.72
C ILE A 11 -1.71 2.89 18.18
N HIS A 12 -1.46 3.51 19.34
CA HIS A 12 -2.29 4.61 19.84
C HIS A 12 -2.32 5.78 18.84
N ARG A 13 -1.21 6.09 18.20
CA ARG A 13 -1.14 7.16 17.19
C ARG A 13 -1.94 6.81 15.91
N CYS A 14 -1.91 5.56 15.47
CA CYS A 14 -2.60 5.12 14.27
C CYS A 14 -4.12 4.97 14.46
N PHE A 15 -4.54 4.44 15.61
CA PHE A 15 -5.94 4.07 15.87
C PHE A 15 -6.63 4.97 16.88
N GLY A 16 -5.90 5.88 17.52
CA GLY A 16 -6.42 6.75 18.58
C GLY A 16 -6.73 5.99 19.87
N ALA A 17 -7.50 6.62 20.76
CA ALA A 17 -8.00 5.98 21.96
C ALA A 17 -9.19 5.08 21.61
N MET A 18 -9.08 3.80 21.91
CA MET A 18 -10.20 2.88 21.77
C MET A 18 -11.20 3.15 22.90
N ALA A 19 -12.47 3.29 22.57
CA ALA A 19 -13.51 3.48 23.57
C ALA A 19 -13.75 2.18 24.38
N ASP A 20 -14.05 2.32 25.68
CA ASP A 20 -14.24 1.16 26.57
C ASP A 20 -15.28 0.17 26.07
N TYR A 21 -16.33 0.66 25.40
CA TYR A 21 -17.37 -0.21 24.82
C TYR A 21 -16.90 -1.08 23.66
N THR A 22 -15.74 -0.77 23.05
CA THR A 22 -15.20 -1.53 21.91
C THR A 22 -14.92 -2.99 22.30
N GLU A 23 -14.55 -3.25 23.54
CA GLU A 23 -14.34 -4.61 24.03
C GLU A 23 -15.63 -5.44 24.06
N LEU A 24 -16.79 -4.80 24.22
CA LEU A 24 -18.09 -5.46 24.20
C LEU A 24 -18.48 -5.98 22.80
N LEU A 25 -17.82 -5.46 21.76
CA LEU A 25 -18.03 -5.90 20.36
C LEU A 25 -17.20 -7.14 20.01
N LEU A 26 -16.24 -7.50 20.86
CA LEU A 26 -15.39 -8.66 20.62
C LEU A 26 -16.08 -9.93 21.14
N PRO A 27 -15.96 -11.06 20.42
CA PRO A 27 -16.46 -12.34 20.90
C PRO A 27 -15.76 -12.75 22.20
N ASN A 28 -16.53 -13.33 23.14
CA ASN A 28 -15.99 -13.75 24.44
C ASN A 28 -14.83 -14.77 24.34
N ASN A 29 -14.79 -15.51 23.25
CA ASN A 29 -13.79 -16.56 22.99
C ASN A 29 -12.60 -16.10 22.12
N ILE A 30 -12.45 -14.80 21.85
CA ILE A 30 -11.41 -14.31 20.91
C ILE A 30 -9.99 -14.69 21.33
N LEU A 31 -9.71 -14.77 22.64
CA LEU A 31 -8.40 -15.08 23.22
C LEU A 31 -8.30 -16.50 23.81
N THR A 32 -9.36 -17.29 23.75
CA THR A 32 -9.36 -18.65 24.29
C THR A 32 -8.76 -19.65 23.32
N GLU A 33 -8.38 -20.83 23.79
CA GLU A 33 -7.97 -21.95 22.94
C GLU A 33 -9.04 -22.25 21.88
N GLY A 34 -8.65 -22.37 20.61
CA GLY A 34 -9.56 -22.47 19.47
C GLY A 34 -10.28 -21.18 19.09
N GLY A 35 -9.99 -20.07 19.75
CA GLY A 35 -10.47 -18.74 19.38
C GLY A 35 -9.70 -18.14 18.21
N PHE A 36 -10.20 -16.99 17.68
CA PHE A 36 -9.61 -16.39 16.48
C PHE A 36 -8.12 -16.07 16.60
N VAL A 37 -7.69 -15.52 17.73
CA VAL A 37 -6.27 -15.18 17.95
C VAL A 37 -5.40 -16.43 18.07
N ASP A 38 -5.93 -17.46 18.74
CA ASP A 38 -5.25 -18.76 18.86
C ASP A 38 -5.08 -19.42 17.48
N MET A 39 -6.12 -19.42 16.67
CA MET A 39 -6.06 -19.91 15.29
C MET A 39 -5.03 -19.16 14.45
N LEU A 40 -4.93 -17.84 14.56
CA LEU A 40 -3.92 -17.05 13.85
C LEU A 40 -2.49 -17.38 14.30
N ASN A 41 -2.29 -17.60 15.61
CA ASN A 41 -0.96 -17.88 16.17
C ASN A 41 -0.46 -19.30 15.92
N HIS A 42 -1.38 -20.25 15.71
CA HIS A 42 -1.06 -21.69 15.57
C HIS A 42 -1.36 -22.24 14.17
N THR A 43 -1.59 -21.37 13.18
CA THR A 43 -1.79 -21.81 11.79
C THR A 43 -0.45 -22.00 11.09
N ASP A 44 -0.30 -23.13 10.41
CA ASP A 44 0.84 -23.38 9.51
C ASP A 44 0.69 -22.67 8.15
N PHE A 45 -0.47 -22.06 7.90
CA PHE A 45 -0.78 -21.42 6.62
C PHE A 45 -0.31 -19.96 6.52
N ILE A 46 -0.09 -19.28 7.66
CA ILE A 46 0.38 -17.90 7.71
C ILE A 46 1.71 -17.89 8.44
N THR A 47 2.77 -17.53 7.76
CA THR A 47 4.13 -17.47 8.30
C THR A 47 4.46 -16.11 8.88
N ASP A 48 5.53 -16.01 9.67
CA ASP A 48 6.07 -14.72 10.13
C ASP A 48 6.41 -13.77 8.99
N ALA A 49 6.78 -14.29 7.83
CA ALA A 49 7.04 -13.48 6.64
C ALA A 49 5.75 -12.86 6.08
N ASP A 50 4.65 -13.62 6.11
CA ASP A 50 3.35 -13.12 5.66
C ASP A 50 2.83 -12.00 6.57
N TYR A 51 3.01 -12.13 7.90
CA TYR A 51 2.65 -11.07 8.85
C TYR A 51 3.46 -9.77 8.66
N ARG A 52 4.63 -9.84 8.07
CA ARG A 52 5.45 -8.66 7.73
C ARG A 52 5.12 -8.08 6.35
N SER A 53 4.33 -8.80 5.56
CA SER A 53 3.93 -8.32 4.24
C SER A 53 2.82 -7.27 4.35
N PRO A 54 2.99 -6.09 3.75
CA PRO A 54 1.94 -5.08 3.70
C PRO A 54 0.71 -5.54 2.91
N GLU A 55 0.84 -6.61 2.11
CA GLU A 55 -0.26 -7.17 1.32
C GLU A 55 -1.23 -8.00 2.15
N LEU A 56 -0.80 -8.54 3.31
CA LEU A 56 -1.63 -9.46 4.11
C LEU A 56 -3.00 -8.87 4.44
N ILE A 57 -3.04 -7.63 4.90
CA ILE A 57 -4.29 -6.94 5.26
C ILE A 57 -5.22 -6.83 4.04
N GLY A 58 -4.66 -6.50 2.87
CA GLY A 58 -5.41 -6.40 1.63
C GLY A 58 -6.00 -7.73 1.19
N TRP A 59 -5.24 -8.80 1.27
CA TRP A 59 -5.70 -10.17 0.97
C TRP A 59 -6.76 -10.63 1.96
N LEU A 60 -6.57 -10.45 3.26
CA LEU A 60 -7.58 -10.79 4.29
C LEU A 60 -8.89 -10.05 4.04
N TYR A 61 -8.84 -8.78 3.71
CA TYR A 61 -10.03 -8.00 3.41
C TYR A 61 -10.71 -8.49 2.11
N GLN A 62 -9.95 -8.80 1.07
CA GLN A 62 -10.52 -9.33 -0.17
C GLN A 62 -11.21 -10.68 0.04
N PHE A 63 -10.62 -11.56 0.86
CA PHE A 63 -11.28 -12.82 1.24
C PHE A 63 -12.53 -12.60 2.08
N TYR A 64 -12.48 -11.68 3.04
CA TYR A 64 -13.62 -11.34 3.87
C TYR A 64 -14.85 -10.90 3.06
N ILE A 65 -14.66 -10.12 2.01
CA ILE A 65 -15.77 -9.64 1.17
C ILE A 65 -16.14 -10.61 0.05
N SER A 66 -15.44 -11.74 -0.14
CA SER A 66 -15.64 -12.65 -1.27
C SER A 66 -17.04 -13.23 -1.32
N GLU A 67 -17.60 -13.67 -0.19
CA GLU A 67 -18.98 -14.18 -0.12
C GLU A 67 -20.00 -13.14 -0.56
N ARG A 68 -19.87 -11.91 -0.05
CA ARG A 68 -20.74 -10.80 -0.44
C ARG A 68 -20.61 -10.47 -1.93
N LYS A 69 -19.40 -10.54 -2.46
CA LYS A 69 -19.13 -10.35 -3.88
C LYS A 69 -19.84 -11.40 -4.73
N ASP A 70 -19.77 -12.67 -4.34
CA ASP A 70 -20.42 -13.78 -5.06
C ASP A 70 -21.95 -13.64 -5.02
N GLU A 71 -22.53 -13.25 -3.88
CA GLU A 71 -23.95 -12.94 -3.77
C GLU A 71 -24.38 -11.83 -4.73
N VAL A 72 -23.62 -10.74 -4.78
CA VAL A 72 -23.90 -9.57 -5.63
C VAL A 72 -23.82 -9.95 -7.10
N PHE A 73 -22.84 -10.74 -7.52
CA PHE A 73 -22.70 -11.21 -8.91
C PHE A 73 -23.74 -12.27 -9.29
N ALA A 74 -24.28 -13.01 -8.32
CA ALA A 74 -25.36 -13.97 -8.58
C ALA A 74 -26.71 -13.30 -8.86
N LYS A 75 -26.89 -12.03 -8.48
CA LYS A 75 -28.10 -11.26 -8.76
C LYS A 75 -28.24 -10.97 -10.26
N LYS A 76 -29.48 -11.06 -10.74
CA LYS A 76 -29.84 -10.61 -12.09
C LYS A 76 -30.28 -9.15 -12.03
N GLY A 77 -29.51 -8.24 -12.59
CA GLY A 77 -29.90 -6.83 -12.66
C GLY A 77 -28.75 -5.86 -12.44
N LYS A 78 -29.06 -4.60 -12.14
CA LYS A 78 -28.09 -3.57 -11.80
C LYS A 78 -27.71 -3.69 -10.33
N PHE A 79 -26.47 -3.36 -10.02
CA PHE A 79 -26.01 -3.27 -8.64
C PHE A 79 -26.62 -2.06 -7.93
N GLU A 80 -27.01 -2.25 -6.69
CA GLU A 80 -27.40 -1.16 -5.81
C GLU A 80 -26.16 -0.40 -5.30
N ALA A 81 -26.35 0.82 -4.80
CA ALA A 81 -25.22 1.67 -4.42
C ALA A 81 -24.34 1.06 -3.30
N ASP A 82 -24.93 0.33 -2.37
CA ASP A 82 -24.27 -0.37 -1.28
C ASP A 82 -23.55 -1.67 -1.73
N GLU A 83 -23.88 -2.19 -2.90
CA GLU A 83 -23.27 -3.38 -3.49
C GLU A 83 -22.04 -3.05 -4.34
N ILE A 84 -21.92 -1.81 -4.84
CA ILE A 84 -20.80 -1.38 -5.70
C ILE A 84 -19.44 -1.65 -5.05
N PRO A 85 -19.20 -1.32 -3.77
CA PRO A 85 -17.91 -1.62 -3.14
C PRO A 85 -17.56 -3.11 -3.19
N ALA A 86 -18.50 -3.99 -2.85
CA ALA A 86 -18.25 -5.44 -2.89
C ALA A 86 -17.99 -5.95 -4.32
N ALA A 87 -18.72 -5.40 -5.32
CA ALA A 87 -18.57 -5.80 -6.72
C ALA A 87 -17.25 -5.34 -7.34
N THR A 88 -16.75 -4.15 -6.97
CA THR A 88 -15.63 -3.50 -7.65
C THR A 88 -14.30 -3.59 -6.92
N GLN A 89 -14.32 -3.90 -5.61
CA GLN A 89 -13.11 -3.93 -4.81
C GLN A 89 -12.21 -5.10 -5.21
N ILE A 90 -10.97 -4.77 -5.55
CA ILE A 90 -9.91 -5.72 -5.89
C ILE A 90 -8.64 -5.24 -5.18
N PHE A 91 -7.98 -6.16 -4.47
CA PHE A 91 -6.64 -5.90 -3.97
C PHE A 91 -5.63 -6.09 -5.11
N THR A 92 -4.93 -5.02 -5.46
CA THR A 92 -3.97 -5.04 -6.59
C THR A 92 -2.71 -5.80 -6.19
N PRO A 93 -2.34 -6.90 -6.87
CA PRO A 93 -1.12 -7.64 -6.59
C PRO A 93 0.14 -6.77 -6.67
N ASN A 94 1.12 -7.05 -5.81
CA ASN A 94 2.34 -6.24 -5.68
C ASN A 94 3.12 -6.06 -6.99
N TRP A 95 3.18 -7.10 -7.84
CA TRP A 95 3.88 -6.97 -9.12
C TRP A 95 3.23 -5.93 -10.06
N ILE A 96 1.89 -5.80 -10.02
CA ILE A 96 1.17 -4.77 -10.77
C ILE A 96 1.48 -3.39 -10.17
N VAL A 97 1.48 -3.29 -8.83
CA VAL A 97 1.82 -2.04 -8.15
C VAL A 97 3.24 -1.59 -8.52
N LYS A 98 4.21 -2.50 -8.48
CA LYS A 98 5.59 -2.22 -8.91
C LYS A 98 5.65 -1.78 -10.37
N TYR A 99 4.93 -2.49 -11.25
CA TYR A 99 4.84 -2.09 -12.65
C TYR A 99 4.30 -0.66 -12.79
N MET A 100 3.21 -0.35 -12.10
CA MET A 100 2.62 1.00 -12.15
C MET A 100 3.59 2.06 -11.64
N VAL A 101 4.16 1.89 -10.47
CA VAL A 101 5.03 2.88 -9.82
C VAL A 101 6.33 3.09 -10.61
N GLN A 102 6.96 2.01 -11.08
CA GLN A 102 8.20 2.10 -11.87
C GLN A 102 7.98 2.76 -13.24
N ASN A 103 6.81 2.54 -13.87
CA ASN A 103 6.51 3.11 -15.19
C ASN A 103 5.78 4.47 -15.13
N THR A 104 5.51 5.00 -13.95
CA THR A 104 5.01 6.36 -13.74
C THR A 104 6.05 7.21 -13.03
N VAL A 105 6.14 7.13 -11.71
CA VAL A 105 7.09 7.91 -10.90
C VAL A 105 8.54 7.64 -11.32
N GLY A 106 8.90 6.36 -11.45
CA GLY A 106 10.24 5.95 -11.89
C GLY A 106 10.57 6.45 -13.30
N ARG A 107 9.62 6.36 -14.23
CA ARG A 107 9.79 6.87 -15.60
C ARG A 107 10.01 8.38 -15.64
N ILE A 108 9.20 9.15 -14.91
CA ILE A 108 9.36 10.60 -14.81
C ILE A 108 10.76 10.95 -14.30
N TYR A 109 11.24 10.23 -13.28
CA TYR A 109 12.59 10.45 -12.77
C TYR A 109 13.66 10.18 -13.82
N LEU A 110 13.61 9.02 -14.49
CA LEU A 110 14.62 8.67 -15.53
C LEU A 110 14.58 9.61 -16.73
N ASP A 111 13.42 10.10 -17.12
CA ASP A 111 13.28 11.06 -18.23
C ASP A 111 13.94 12.43 -17.88
N ASN A 112 14.05 12.75 -16.59
CA ASN A 112 14.78 13.92 -16.11
C ASN A 112 16.26 13.62 -15.79
N ASN A 113 16.60 12.35 -15.54
CA ASN A 113 17.94 11.89 -15.16
C ASN A 113 18.44 10.79 -16.13
N PRO A 114 18.72 11.11 -17.40
CA PRO A 114 18.99 10.12 -18.45
C PRO A 114 20.29 9.33 -18.25
N TYR A 115 21.16 9.76 -17.34
CA TYR A 115 22.41 9.08 -17.00
C TYR A 115 22.27 8.13 -15.80
N GLU A 116 21.10 8.08 -15.16
CA GLU A 116 20.84 7.16 -14.05
C GLU A 116 20.57 5.74 -14.58
N THR A 117 21.56 4.87 -14.39
CA THR A 117 21.51 3.49 -14.90
C THR A 117 21.41 2.45 -13.79
N GLN A 118 21.71 2.81 -12.55
CA GLN A 118 21.69 1.87 -11.42
C GLN A 118 20.25 1.57 -10.99
N LEU A 119 19.45 2.61 -10.82
CA LEU A 119 18.03 2.47 -10.49
C LEU A 119 17.27 1.78 -11.64
N GLN A 120 17.56 2.14 -12.89
CA GLN A 120 16.96 1.48 -14.04
C GLN A 120 17.18 -0.04 -14.02
N LYS A 121 18.38 -0.50 -13.66
CA LYS A 121 18.68 -1.94 -13.55
C LYS A 121 18.01 -2.61 -12.34
N LYS A 122 17.73 -1.85 -11.28
CA LYS A 122 17.07 -2.34 -10.07
C LYS A 122 15.59 -2.60 -10.30
N TRP A 123 14.95 -1.86 -11.19
CA TRP A 123 13.49 -1.91 -11.39
C TRP A 123 13.08 -2.98 -12.38
N GLN A 124 12.72 -4.13 -11.85
CA GLN A 124 12.40 -5.34 -12.61
C GLN A 124 11.21 -5.19 -13.59
N TYR A 125 10.26 -4.32 -13.26
CA TYR A 125 9.02 -4.14 -14.04
C TYR A 125 9.02 -2.86 -14.89
N LEU A 126 10.16 -2.17 -14.96
CA LEU A 126 10.31 -1.01 -15.81
C LEU A 126 10.34 -1.45 -17.29
N VAL A 127 9.48 -0.89 -18.09
CA VAL A 127 9.41 -1.15 -19.54
C VAL A 127 10.22 -0.10 -20.28
N GLU A 128 11.07 -0.52 -21.18
CA GLU A 128 11.76 0.41 -22.08
C GLU A 128 10.76 1.01 -23.06
N PRO A 129 10.73 2.33 -23.26
CA PRO A 129 9.85 2.95 -24.21
C PRO A 129 10.21 2.54 -25.64
N SER A 130 9.22 2.20 -26.45
CA SER A 130 9.40 1.86 -27.87
C SER A 130 9.96 3.01 -28.69
N GLU A 131 9.67 4.24 -28.27
CA GLU A 131 10.20 5.47 -28.83
C GLU A 131 10.81 6.33 -27.72
N LYS A 132 11.96 6.95 -27.99
CA LYS A 132 12.53 7.89 -27.02
C LYS A 132 11.56 9.05 -26.83
N PRO A 133 11.15 9.37 -25.58
CA PRO A 133 10.30 10.52 -25.35
C PRO A 133 10.95 11.77 -25.90
N SER A 134 10.18 12.61 -26.60
CA SER A 134 10.71 13.91 -27.03
C SER A 134 11.01 14.76 -25.79
N ALA A 135 12.02 15.61 -25.88
CA ALA A 135 12.40 16.49 -24.77
C ALA A 135 11.26 17.35 -24.23
N ASN A 136 10.19 17.53 -25.03
CA ASN A 136 9.02 18.33 -24.70
C ASN A 136 7.86 17.51 -24.11
N SER A 137 7.93 16.18 -24.13
CA SER A 137 6.84 15.32 -23.64
C SER A 137 7.06 14.82 -22.20
N ALA A 138 8.27 14.92 -21.65
CA ALA A 138 8.56 14.54 -20.30
C ALA A 138 8.05 15.58 -19.29
N LEU A 139 7.36 15.11 -18.24
CA LEU A 139 7.03 15.95 -17.10
C LEU A 139 8.31 16.47 -16.46
N LYS A 140 8.47 17.79 -16.37
CA LYS A 140 9.65 18.41 -15.76
C LYS A 140 9.36 18.81 -14.33
N TYR A 141 10.35 18.68 -13.47
CA TYR A 141 10.34 19.16 -12.09
C TYR A 141 11.74 19.69 -11.75
N ASP A 142 11.83 20.61 -10.82
CA ASP A 142 13.10 21.24 -10.42
C ASP A 142 13.78 20.45 -9.29
N GLN A 143 12.98 19.93 -8.35
CA GLN A 143 13.45 19.18 -7.19
C GLN A 143 12.55 17.96 -6.95
N LEU A 144 13.09 16.88 -6.35
CA LEU A 144 12.31 15.70 -5.99
C LEU A 144 11.08 16.01 -5.14
N THR A 145 11.12 17.05 -4.32
CA THR A 145 10.00 17.53 -3.52
C THR A 145 8.81 18.04 -4.35
N ASP A 146 9.01 18.32 -5.63
CA ASP A 146 7.95 18.78 -6.54
C ASP A 146 7.17 17.59 -7.14
N LEU A 147 7.75 16.39 -7.07
CA LEU A 147 7.14 15.17 -7.59
C LEU A 147 6.09 14.62 -6.62
N ARG A 148 4.84 15.00 -6.83
CA ARG A 148 3.72 14.61 -5.95
C ARG A 148 2.99 13.40 -6.49
N VAL A 149 2.69 12.47 -5.58
CA VAL A 149 1.93 11.25 -5.85
C VAL A 149 0.71 11.26 -4.96
N ALA A 150 -0.46 11.10 -5.56
CA ALA A 150 -1.73 10.97 -4.84
C ALA A 150 -2.40 9.65 -5.20
N ASP A 151 -2.86 8.93 -4.19
CA ASP A 151 -3.70 7.75 -4.36
C ASP A 151 -5.10 8.04 -3.86
N LEU A 152 -6.02 8.32 -4.79
CA LEU A 152 -7.41 8.68 -4.50
C LEU A 152 -8.27 7.47 -4.07
N ALA A 153 -7.73 6.26 -4.17
CA ALA A 153 -8.40 5.01 -3.81
C ALA A 153 -7.49 4.14 -2.92
N CYS A 154 -6.81 4.76 -1.99
CA CYS A 154 -5.69 4.27 -1.20
C CYS A 154 -5.90 2.88 -0.57
N GLY A 155 -7.13 2.58 -0.09
CA GLY A 155 -7.41 1.30 0.57
C GLY A 155 -6.46 1.05 1.75
N SER A 156 -5.68 -0.03 1.68
CA SER A 156 -4.67 -0.40 2.69
C SER A 156 -3.36 0.40 2.59
N GLY A 157 -3.21 1.29 1.60
CA GLY A 157 -2.01 2.09 1.39
C GLY A 157 -0.85 1.35 0.72
N HIS A 158 -1.04 0.14 0.22
CA HIS A 158 0.04 -0.68 -0.35
C HIS A 158 0.67 -0.06 -1.60
N ILE A 159 -0.09 0.71 -2.40
CA ILE A 159 0.44 1.47 -3.54
C ILE A 159 1.34 2.60 -3.06
N LEU A 160 0.91 3.35 -2.03
CA LEU A 160 1.73 4.41 -1.43
C LEU A 160 2.99 3.86 -0.75
N ASN A 161 2.94 2.64 -0.19
CA ASN A 161 4.13 1.98 0.32
C ASN A 161 5.16 1.74 -0.78
N GLU A 162 4.76 1.23 -1.93
CA GLU A 162 5.68 1.03 -3.06
C GLU A 162 6.19 2.37 -3.62
N CYS A 163 5.33 3.40 -3.64
CA CYS A 163 5.76 4.76 -3.98
C CYS A 163 6.80 5.28 -3.00
N PHE A 164 6.62 5.02 -1.69
CA PHE A 164 7.58 5.40 -0.67
C PHE A 164 8.94 4.73 -0.92
N ASP A 165 8.96 3.42 -1.15
CA ASP A 165 10.19 2.68 -1.37
C ASP A 165 10.94 3.18 -2.62
N LEU A 166 10.22 3.43 -3.71
CA LEU A 166 10.81 3.98 -4.92
C LEU A 166 11.33 5.40 -4.69
N LEU A 167 10.55 6.30 -4.10
CA LEU A 167 10.96 7.67 -3.79
C LEU A 167 12.17 7.69 -2.86
N TYR A 168 12.21 6.80 -1.86
CA TYR A 168 13.35 6.67 -0.96
C TYR A 168 14.63 6.34 -1.73
N ASP A 169 14.55 5.39 -2.67
CA ASP A 169 15.68 5.08 -3.54
C ASP A 169 16.14 6.31 -4.37
N LEU A 170 15.20 7.12 -4.86
CA LEU A 170 15.52 8.35 -5.61
C LEU A 170 16.28 9.35 -4.74
N TYR A 171 15.79 9.63 -3.54
CA TYR A 171 16.46 10.56 -2.61
C TYR A 171 17.86 10.07 -2.22
N ILE A 172 18.02 8.76 -1.97
CA ILE A 172 19.33 8.20 -1.66
C ILE A 172 20.28 8.30 -2.86
N ALA A 173 19.78 8.07 -4.09
CA ALA A 173 20.57 8.22 -5.31
C ALA A 173 21.04 9.68 -5.54
N GLU A 174 20.24 10.66 -5.12
CA GLU A 174 20.59 12.09 -5.16
C GLU A 174 21.49 12.53 -3.98
N GLY A 175 21.79 11.61 -3.04
CA GLY A 175 22.73 11.88 -1.94
C GLY A 175 22.09 12.43 -0.66
N TYR A 176 20.78 12.41 -0.54
CA TYR A 176 20.10 12.82 0.69
C TYR A 176 20.34 11.85 1.85
N GLY A 177 20.39 12.39 3.07
CA GLY A 177 20.43 11.57 4.29
C GLY A 177 19.12 10.79 4.50
N ARG A 178 19.20 9.61 5.15
CA ARG A 178 18.03 8.75 5.38
C ARG A 178 16.87 9.46 6.08
N GLY A 179 17.14 10.22 7.12
CA GLY A 179 16.11 10.94 7.88
C GLY A 179 15.44 12.03 7.04
N GLU A 180 16.25 12.78 6.30
CA GLU A 180 15.79 13.85 5.41
C GLU A 180 14.94 13.30 4.25
N ALA A 181 15.37 12.18 3.65
CA ALA A 181 14.61 11.50 2.61
C ALA A 181 13.21 11.12 3.11
N ILE A 182 13.11 10.47 4.27
CA ILE A 182 11.84 10.08 4.88
C ILE A 182 10.95 11.29 5.16
N GLU A 183 11.51 12.35 5.76
CA GLU A 183 10.77 13.57 6.07
C GLU A 183 10.22 14.23 4.80
N ASN A 184 11.04 14.36 3.76
CA ASN A 184 10.64 14.94 2.49
C ASN A 184 9.54 14.13 1.79
N ILE A 185 9.63 12.80 1.77
CA ILE A 185 8.63 11.94 1.17
C ILE A 185 7.26 12.16 1.81
N PHE A 186 7.19 12.11 3.14
CA PHE A 186 5.90 12.29 3.83
C PHE A 186 5.39 13.73 3.80
N ARG A 187 6.28 14.73 3.75
CA ARG A 187 5.87 16.14 3.76
C ARG A 187 5.48 16.64 2.38
N HIS A 188 6.09 16.15 1.32
CA HIS A 188 6.02 16.75 0.01
C HIS A 188 5.52 15.82 -1.10
N ASN A 189 5.85 14.54 -1.06
CA ASN A 189 5.63 13.64 -2.19
C ASN A 189 4.35 12.82 -2.08
N LEU A 190 4.00 12.27 -0.91
CA LEU A 190 2.84 11.40 -0.74
C LEU A 190 1.62 12.17 -0.24
N THR A 191 0.45 11.95 -0.89
CA THR A 191 -0.82 12.57 -0.52
C THR A 191 -1.96 11.58 -0.61
#